data_3759366d5fa550943f5299a5772e6f34
#
_entry.id   3759366d5fa550943f5299a5772e6f34
#
_cell.length_a   1.000
_cell.length_b   1.000
_cell.length_c   1.000
_cell.angle_alpha   90.00
_cell.angle_beta   90.00
_cell.angle_gamma   90.00
#
_symmetry.space_group_name_H-M   'P 1'
#
loop_
_entity.id
_entity.type
_entity.pdbx_description
1 polymer ?
#
loop_
_entity_poly.entity_id
_entity_poly.type
_entity_poly.pdbx_seq_one_letter_code
_entity_poly.pdbx_strand_id
1 'polypeptide(L)'
;SGTEPKIMSVTYMQAGDVNVRNIIPQDCVFGGTMRAVKREVLEKMKAELEKEIKGICQVYGTSYQADIRIHGESVKNAPELLNGVKKSAADVLGKENVYIIEEDNLGGENFAEYSCRVPAVYMFIGIKPEEKEAIPGLHSPEYQFDDTVLAGAAAAFANIAIHGCMGELEEN
;
A
#
# COMPACT_ATOMS: atom_id res chain seq x y z
N SER A 1 5.54 21.04 -6.39
CA SER A 1 6.85 20.53 -5.95
C SER A 1 6.87 19.02 -6.15
N GLY A 2 7.81 18.54 -6.98
CA GLY A 2 7.83 17.17 -7.46
C GLY A 2 8.55 16.16 -6.54
N THR A 3 8.59 16.35 -5.25
CA THR A 3 9.43 15.56 -4.33
C THR A 3 8.68 14.62 -3.40
N GLU A 4 7.34 14.66 -3.35
CA GLU A 4 6.59 13.73 -2.50
C GLU A 4 6.08 12.53 -3.31
N PRO A 5 6.36 11.28 -2.87
CA PRO A 5 5.90 10.08 -3.55
C PRO A 5 4.38 10.07 -3.66
N LYS A 6 3.87 9.96 -4.89
CA LYS A 6 2.44 9.87 -5.17
C LYS A 6 2.19 9.11 -6.47
N ILE A 7 1.10 8.35 -6.50
CA ILE A 7 0.66 7.58 -7.67
C ILE A 7 -0.82 7.84 -7.90
N MET A 8 -1.20 8.03 -9.16
CA MET A 8 -2.57 7.98 -9.61
C MET A 8 -2.64 7.05 -10.82
N SER A 9 -3.56 6.10 -10.78
CA SER A 9 -3.74 5.12 -11.85
C SER A 9 -5.21 5.02 -12.20
N VAL A 10 -5.53 5.13 -13.49
CA VAL A 10 -6.85 4.75 -14.02
C VAL A 10 -6.78 3.26 -14.35
N THR A 11 -7.58 2.46 -13.68
CA THR A 11 -7.54 1.00 -13.78
C THR A 11 -8.66 0.41 -14.61
N TYR A 12 -9.71 1.17 -14.86
CA TYR A 12 -10.76 0.79 -15.80
C TYR A 12 -11.37 2.01 -16.48
N MET A 13 -11.89 1.80 -17.69
CA MET A 13 -12.69 2.75 -18.44
C MET A 13 -13.69 1.97 -19.29
N GLN A 14 -14.94 2.38 -19.24
CA GLN A 14 -16.02 1.75 -20.00
C GLN A 14 -16.93 2.80 -20.64
N ALA A 15 -17.15 2.67 -21.94
CA ALA A 15 -18.11 3.46 -22.71
C ALA A 15 -18.69 2.62 -23.84
N GLY A 16 -20.01 2.64 -24.00
CA GLY A 16 -20.72 1.94 -25.07
C GLY A 16 -20.68 0.40 -24.95
N ASP A 17 -21.10 -0.25 -26.06
CA ASP A 17 -21.11 -1.69 -26.25
C ASP A 17 -20.21 -2.06 -27.43
N VAL A 18 -19.28 -2.97 -27.23
CA VAL A 18 -18.34 -3.45 -28.27
C VAL A 18 -19.03 -4.08 -29.48
N ASN A 19 -20.26 -4.58 -29.30
CA ASN A 19 -21.07 -5.20 -30.36
C ASN A 19 -21.92 -4.20 -31.15
N VAL A 20 -22.00 -2.94 -30.68
CA VAL A 20 -22.88 -1.89 -31.28
C VAL A 20 -22.01 -0.70 -31.70
N ARG A 21 -21.45 -0.78 -32.90
CA ARG A 21 -20.40 0.14 -33.36
C ARG A 21 -20.91 1.48 -33.89
N ASN A 22 -22.21 1.58 -34.16
CA ASN A 22 -22.85 2.74 -34.76
C ASN A 22 -23.61 3.64 -33.78
N ILE A 23 -23.53 3.34 -32.47
CA ILE A 23 -24.16 4.16 -31.43
C ILE A 23 -23.07 4.83 -30.62
N ILE A 24 -23.10 6.15 -30.57
CA ILE A 24 -22.24 6.94 -29.68
C ILE A 24 -22.74 6.77 -28.24
N PRO A 25 -21.89 6.33 -27.30
CA PRO A 25 -22.31 6.15 -25.93
C PRO A 25 -22.68 7.49 -25.28
N GLN A 26 -23.72 7.47 -24.48
CA GLN A 26 -24.17 8.63 -23.73
C GLN A 26 -23.25 8.91 -22.52
N ASP A 27 -22.74 7.85 -21.91
CA ASP A 27 -21.94 7.90 -20.70
C ASP A 27 -20.59 7.19 -20.87
N CYS A 28 -19.59 7.68 -20.16
CA CYS A 28 -18.32 7.01 -19.96
C CYS A 28 -18.05 6.93 -18.47
N VAL A 29 -17.76 5.73 -17.98
CA VAL A 29 -17.38 5.50 -16.58
C VAL A 29 -15.91 5.11 -16.54
N PHE A 30 -15.14 5.74 -15.70
CA PHE A 30 -13.76 5.35 -15.42
C PHE A 30 -13.48 5.45 -13.93
N GLY A 31 -12.50 4.74 -13.49
CA GLY A 31 -12.07 4.78 -12.10
C GLY A 31 -10.69 4.20 -11.90
N GLY A 32 -10.20 4.35 -10.69
CA GLY A 32 -8.86 3.95 -10.37
C GLY A 32 -8.49 4.23 -8.92
N THR A 33 -7.21 4.36 -8.67
CA THR A 33 -6.67 4.58 -7.33
C THR A 33 -5.72 5.77 -7.29
N MET A 34 -5.72 6.47 -6.16
CA MET A 34 -4.72 7.47 -5.79
C MET A 34 -4.01 7.01 -4.52
N ARG A 35 -2.70 7.17 -4.48
CA ARG A 35 -1.87 6.81 -3.33
C ARG A 35 -0.84 7.90 -3.08
N ALA A 36 -0.62 8.23 -1.83
CA ALA A 36 0.46 9.09 -1.37
C ALA A 36 0.76 8.77 0.10
N VAL A 37 1.96 9.07 0.56
CA VAL A 37 2.37 8.85 1.95
C VAL A 37 1.62 9.78 2.90
N LYS A 38 1.37 11.04 2.46
CA LYS A 38 0.71 12.04 3.29
C LYS A 38 -0.73 12.29 2.83
N ARG A 39 -1.64 12.37 3.79
CA ARG A 39 -3.06 12.66 3.54
C ARG A 39 -3.27 13.98 2.83
N GLU A 40 -2.51 15.02 3.17
CA GLU A 40 -2.61 16.34 2.54
C GLU A 40 -2.27 16.29 1.04
N VAL A 41 -1.43 15.35 0.63
CA VAL A 41 -1.10 15.13 -0.78
C VAL A 41 -2.29 14.49 -1.50
N LEU A 42 -2.95 13.51 -0.87
CA LEU A 42 -4.17 12.89 -1.43
C LEU A 42 -5.30 13.91 -1.58
N GLU A 43 -5.52 14.79 -0.61
CA GLU A 43 -6.54 15.85 -0.69
C GLU A 43 -6.25 16.82 -1.85
N LYS A 44 -4.98 17.19 -2.05
CA LYS A 44 -4.57 17.99 -3.20
C LYS A 44 -4.79 17.28 -4.52
N MET A 45 -4.42 15.99 -4.61
CA MET A 45 -4.64 15.18 -5.82
C MET A 45 -6.13 15.08 -6.15
N LYS A 46 -6.99 14.87 -5.13
CA LYS A 46 -8.44 14.85 -5.30
C LYS A 46 -8.95 16.19 -5.87
N ALA A 47 -8.55 17.30 -5.26
CA ALA A 47 -8.99 18.62 -5.70
C ALA A 47 -8.51 18.94 -7.13
N GLU A 48 -7.28 18.57 -7.49
CA GLU A 48 -6.74 18.71 -8.84
C GLU A 48 -7.54 17.87 -9.85
N LEU A 49 -7.81 16.59 -9.54
CA LEU A 49 -8.58 15.70 -10.38
C LEU A 49 -10.01 16.23 -10.63
N GLU A 50 -10.70 16.66 -9.58
CA GLU A 50 -12.04 17.26 -9.70
C GLU A 50 -12.03 18.52 -10.57
N LYS A 51 -11.01 19.37 -10.42
CA LYS A 51 -10.84 20.58 -11.23
C LYS A 51 -10.63 20.26 -12.70
N GLU A 52 -9.77 19.26 -13.01
CA GLU A 52 -9.50 18.84 -14.39
C GLU A 52 -10.76 18.24 -15.04
N ILE A 53 -11.48 17.35 -14.35
CA ILE A 53 -12.71 16.75 -14.84
C ILE A 53 -13.74 17.86 -15.13
N LYS A 54 -13.92 18.78 -14.19
CA LYS A 54 -14.84 19.93 -14.35
C LYS A 54 -14.47 20.78 -15.56
N GLY A 55 -13.19 21.09 -15.72
CA GLY A 55 -12.69 21.89 -16.83
C GLY A 55 -12.97 21.23 -18.18
N ILE A 56 -12.68 19.94 -18.30
CA ILE A 56 -12.92 19.15 -19.51
C ILE A 56 -14.43 19.13 -19.83
N CYS A 57 -15.27 18.84 -18.85
CA CYS A 57 -16.73 18.83 -19.04
C CYS A 57 -17.27 20.18 -19.49
N GLN A 58 -16.74 21.28 -18.97
CA GLN A 58 -17.12 22.63 -19.42
C GLN A 58 -16.75 22.90 -20.89
N VAL A 59 -15.56 22.48 -21.30
CA VAL A 59 -15.10 22.65 -22.70
C VAL A 59 -15.98 21.90 -23.67
N TYR A 60 -16.42 20.68 -23.33
CA TYR A 60 -17.21 19.82 -24.22
C TYR A 60 -18.74 19.89 -23.99
N GLY A 61 -19.21 20.74 -23.09
CA GLY A 61 -20.63 20.87 -22.78
C GLY A 61 -21.25 19.61 -22.17
N THR A 62 -20.48 18.84 -21.42
CA THR A 62 -20.91 17.62 -20.76
C THR A 62 -21.03 17.81 -19.23
N SER A 63 -21.58 16.84 -18.54
CA SER A 63 -21.64 16.81 -17.07
C SER A 63 -20.89 15.62 -16.53
N TYR A 64 -20.60 15.63 -15.23
CA TYR A 64 -19.96 14.51 -14.55
C TYR A 64 -20.54 14.28 -13.16
N GLN A 65 -20.39 13.07 -12.68
CA GLN A 65 -20.55 12.71 -11.28
C GLN A 65 -19.24 12.07 -10.81
N ALA A 66 -18.71 12.51 -9.68
CA ALA A 66 -17.49 11.96 -9.11
C ALA A 66 -17.76 11.42 -7.71
N ASP A 67 -17.29 10.19 -7.44
CA ASP A 67 -17.22 9.60 -6.10
C ASP A 67 -15.76 9.33 -5.81
N ILE A 68 -15.10 10.28 -5.13
CA ILE A 68 -13.69 10.20 -4.78
C ILE A 68 -13.58 10.13 -3.26
N ARG A 69 -13.24 8.94 -2.77
CA ARG A 69 -13.12 8.65 -1.34
C ARG A 69 -11.67 8.50 -0.96
N ILE A 70 -11.26 9.20 0.09
CA ILE A 70 -9.97 8.99 0.73
C ILE A 70 -10.20 8.06 1.91
N HIS A 71 -9.68 6.85 1.81
CA HIS A 71 -9.78 5.83 2.83
C HIS A 71 -8.43 5.63 3.52
N GLY A 72 -8.52 5.41 4.83
CA GLY A 72 -7.39 4.99 5.64
C GLY A 72 -6.34 6.07 5.90
N GLU A 73 -5.42 5.70 6.74
CA GLU A 73 -4.19 6.41 7.04
C GLU A 73 -3.01 5.63 6.44
N SER A 74 -1.82 6.22 6.41
CA SER A 74 -0.61 5.47 6.10
C SER A 74 -0.21 4.60 7.28
N VAL A 75 0.32 3.40 7.01
CA VAL A 75 0.97 2.61 8.05
C VAL A 75 2.17 3.39 8.58
N LYS A 76 2.23 3.55 9.89
CA LYS A 76 3.36 4.17 10.59
C LYS A 76 3.85 3.20 11.64
N ASN A 77 5.11 2.82 11.53
CA ASN A 77 5.75 2.03 12.57
C ASN A 77 6.05 2.92 13.77
N ALA A 78 5.70 2.45 14.95
CA ALA A 78 5.99 3.13 16.22
C ALA A 78 7.50 3.10 16.49
N PRO A 79 8.18 4.25 16.53
CA PRO A 79 9.64 4.30 16.67
C PRO A 79 10.14 3.60 17.94
N GLU A 80 9.39 3.72 19.03
CA GLU A 80 9.70 3.12 20.33
C GLU A 80 9.70 1.59 20.32
N LEU A 81 9.01 0.95 19.37
CA LEU A 81 8.94 -0.51 19.23
C LEU A 81 9.93 -1.08 18.22
N LEU A 82 10.44 -0.25 17.29
CA LEU A 82 11.22 -0.73 16.14
C LEU A 82 12.43 -1.56 16.52
N ASN A 83 13.22 -1.08 17.47
CA ASN A 83 14.46 -1.78 17.88
C ASN A 83 14.16 -3.08 18.62
N GLY A 84 13.16 -3.08 19.50
CA GLY A 84 12.72 -4.28 20.21
C GLY A 84 12.21 -5.35 19.27
N VAL A 85 11.35 -4.97 18.32
CA VAL A 85 10.82 -5.88 17.28
C VAL A 85 11.94 -6.39 16.39
N LYS A 86 12.85 -5.53 15.93
CA LYS A 86 14.01 -5.91 15.12
C LYS A 86 14.89 -6.92 15.84
N LYS A 87 15.22 -6.67 17.13
CA LYS A 87 16.02 -7.57 17.96
C LYS A 87 15.32 -8.93 18.10
N SER A 88 14.04 -8.94 18.49
CA SER A 88 13.28 -10.17 18.68
C SER A 88 13.14 -10.99 17.39
N ALA A 89 12.97 -10.34 16.25
CA ALA A 89 12.99 -11.02 14.96
C ALA A 89 14.37 -11.59 14.64
N ALA A 90 15.43 -10.83 14.90
CA ALA A 90 16.82 -11.22 14.64
C ALA A 90 17.29 -12.40 15.51
N ASP A 91 16.78 -12.55 16.73
CA ASP A 91 17.08 -13.69 17.61
C ASP A 91 16.61 -15.04 16.99
N VAL A 92 15.61 -15.00 16.10
CA VAL A 92 15.08 -16.17 15.41
C VAL A 92 15.63 -16.32 14.00
N LEU A 93 15.71 -15.21 13.26
CA LEU A 93 16.02 -15.22 11.83
C LEU A 93 17.50 -14.98 11.52
N GLY A 94 18.29 -14.55 12.48
CA GLY A 94 19.65 -14.05 12.30
C GLY A 94 19.67 -12.54 12.01
N LYS A 95 20.69 -11.86 12.55
CA LYS A 95 20.81 -10.39 12.45
C LYS A 95 20.96 -9.88 11.02
N GLU A 96 21.63 -10.67 10.20
CA GLU A 96 21.88 -10.40 8.78
C GLU A 96 20.61 -10.44 7.91
N ASN A 97 19.57 -11.10 8.42
CA ASN A 97 18.30 -11.28 7.69
C ASN A 97 17.21 -10.29 8.13
N VAL A 98 17.50 -9.38 9.07
CA VAL A 98 16.53 -8.42 9.60
C VAL A 98 17.08 -7.00 9.49
N TYR A 99 16.42 -6.17 8.70
CA TYR A 99 16.79 -4.78 8.46
C TYR A 99 15.57 -3.86 8.43
N ILE A 100 15.79 -2.57 8.58
CA ILE A 100 14.75 -1.55 8.45
C ILE A 100 14.73 -1.06 7.01
N ILE A 101 13.54 -1.02 6.40
CA ILE A 101 13.32 -0.42 5.09
C ILE A 101 13.09 1.07 5.33
N GLU A 102 13.95 1.90 4.76
CA GLU A 102 13.90 3.37 4.92
C GLU A 102 13.06 4.04 3.81
N GLU A 103 12.86 3.34 2.68
CA GLU A 103 12.08 3.88 1.57
C GLU A 103 10.58 3.79 1.85
N ASP A 104 9.89 4.86 1.44
CA ASP A 104 8.42 4.91 1.50
C ASP A 104 7.79 3.85 0.58
N ASN A 105 6.90 3.04 1.12
CA ASN A 105 6.11 2.08 0.35
C ASN A 105 4.69 2.64 0.11
N LEU A 106 4.32 2.78 -1.17
CA LEU A 106 2.99 3.24 -1.58
C LEU A 106 1.96 2.10 -1.71
N GLY A 107 2.25 0.90 -1.18
CA GLY A 107 1.30 -0.19 -1.07
C GLY A 107 0.11 0.22 -0.19
N GLY A 108 -1.09 -0.21 -0.56
CA GLY A 108 -2.26 -0.05 0.30
C GLY A 108 -2.33 -1.17 1.32
N GLU A 109 -2.50 -0.84 2.60
CA GLU A 109 -2.54 -1.80 3.69
C GLU A 109 -3.56 -1.38 4.75
N ASN A 110 -4.50 -2.28 5.08
CA ASN A 110 -5.52 -2.00 6.08
C ASN A 110 -5.00 -2.08 7.53
N PHE A 111 -3.78 -2.58 7.73
CA PHE A 111 -3.08 -2.51 9.03
C PHE A 111 -2.92 -1.07 9.52
N ALA A 112 -2.97 -0.09 8.61
CA ALA A 112 -2.99 1.33 8.93
C ALA A 112 -4.09 1.70 9.95
N GLU A 113 -5.25 1.02 9.91
CA GLU A 113 -6.34 1.22 10.86
C GLU A 113 -5.97 0.82 12.30
N TYR A 114 -5.00 -0.06 12.47
CA TYR A 114 -4.45 -0.41 13.78
C TYR A 114 -3.35 0.57 14.17
N SER A 115 -2.38 0.82 13.30
CA SER A 115 -1.21 1.65 13.60
C SER A 115 -1.53 3.12 13.86
N CYS A 116 -2.70 3.61 13.44
CA CYS A 116 -3.18 4.95 13.80
C CYS A 116 -3.86 5.02 15.19
N ARG A 117 -4.12 3.88 15.85
CA ARG A 117 -4.82 3.82 17.14
C ARG A 117 -3.97 3.31 18.28
N VAL A 118 -3.00 2.46 17.97
CA VAL A 118 -2.08 1.88 18.97
C VAL A 118 -0.67 1.85 18.40
N PRO A 119 0.38 1.93 19.24
CA PRO A 119 1.74 1.68 18.80
C PRO A 119 1.84 0.31 18.14
N ALA A 120 2.31 0.27 16.90
CA ALA A 120 2.35 -0.95 16.10
C ALA A 120 3.55 -0.95 15.15
N VAL A 121 3.99 -2.12 14.73
CA VAL A 121 5.04 -2.31 13.73
C VAL A 121 4.55 -3.26 12.66
N TYR A 122 4.68 -2.83 11.42
CA TYR A 122 4.40 -3.62 10.23
C TYR A 122 5.71 -4.16 9.64
N MET A 123 5.74 -5.44 9.34
CA MET A 123 6.92 -6.11 8.80
C MET A 123 6.62 -6.72 7.44
N PHE A 124 7.59 -6.68 6.55
CA PHE A 124 7.60 -7.47 5.33
C PHE A 124 8.42 -8.74 5.53
N ILE A 125 7.97 -9.83 4.94
CA ILE A 125 8.71 -11.09 4.88
C ILE A 125 9.22 -11.27 3.45
N GLY A 126 10.54 -11.44 3.30
CA GLY A 126 11.15 -11.79 2.02
C GLY A 126 10.71 -13.18 1.58
N ILE A 127 10.22 -13.30 0.37
CA ILE A 127 9.59 -14.53 -0.16
C ILE A 127 10.23 -15.01 -1.46
N LYS A 128 11.28 -14.33 -1.92
CA LYS A 128 11.96 -14.70 -3.16
C LYS A 128 12.97 -15.82 -2.87
N PRO A 129 12.91 -16.96 -3.55
CA PRO A 129 13.93 -17.99 -3.47
C PRO A 129 15.31 -17.44 -3.86
N GLU A 130 16.37 -17.87 -3.16
CA GLU A 130 17.74 -17.37 -3.40
C GLU A 130 18.22 -17.61 -4.82
N GLU A 131 17.86 -18.76 -5.39
CA GLU A 131 18.27 -19.17 -6.74
C GLU A 131 17.56 -18.41 -7.86
N LYS A 132 16.52 -17.61 -7.56
CA LYS A 132 15.82 -16.79 -8.54
C LYS A 132 16.29 -15.35 -8.54
N GLU A 133 16.64 -14.82 -9.69
CA GLU A 133 17.00 -13.41 -9.84
C GLU A 133 15.78 -12.50 -9.57
N ALA A 134 14.61 -12.89 -10.09
CA ALA A 134 13.34 -12.19 -9.86
C ALA A 134 12.18 -13.19 -9.78
N ILE A 135 11.09 -12.76 -9.14
CA ILE A 135 9.80 -13.46 -9.13
C ILE A 135 8.71 -12.50 -9.60
N PRO A 136 7.61 -13.00 -10.18
CA PRO A 136 6.43 -12.18 -10.48
C PRO A 136 5.95 -11.45 -9.23
N GLY A 137 5.63 -10.16 -9.39
CA GLY A 137 5.17 -9.32 -8.27
C GLY A 137 3.81 -9.73 -7.72
N LEU A 138 3.45 -9.14 -6.60
CA LEU A 138 2.09 -9.23 -6.03
C LEU A 138 1.05 -8.87 -7.10
N HIS A 139 -0.10 -9.54 -7.09
CA HIS A 139 -1.20 -9.38 -8.04
C HIS A 139 -0.92 -9.91 -9.46
N SER A 140 0.21 -10.59 -9.68
CA SER A 140 0.42 -11.36 -10.91
C SER A 140 -0.33 -12.70 -10.86
N PRO A 141 -0.95 -13.16 -11.97
CA PRO A 141 -1.52 -14.51 -12.04
C PRO A 141 -0.44 -15.60 -11.94
N GLU A 142 0.82 -15.25 -12.18
CA GLU A 142 1.98 -16.14 -12.07
C GLU A 142 2.71 -15.99 -10.72
N TYR A 143 2.10 -15.29 -9.75
CA TYR A 143 2.68 -15.09 -8.44
C TYR A 143 2.97 -16.41 -7.74
N GLN A 144 4.21 -16.56 -7.31
CA GLN A 144 4.70 -17.69 -6.52
C GLN A 144 5.66 -17.17 -5.46
N PHE A 145 5.66 -17.80 -4.32
CA PHE A 145 6.59 -17.48 -3.24
C PHE A 145 7.20 -18.78 -2.69
N ASP A 146 8.31 -18.61 -1.98
CA ASP A 146 8.94 -19.70 -1.25
C ASP A 146 8.22 -19.90 0.09
N ASP A 147 7.47 -20.98 0.21
CA ASP A 147 6.70 -21.29 1.42
C ASP A 147 7.57 -21.81 2.57
N THR A 148 8.84 -22.12 2.34
CA THR A 148 9.79 -22.51 3.39
C THR A 148 10.03 -21.37 4.40
N VAL A 149 9.83 -20.10 3.99
CA VAL A 149 9.94 -18.93 4.85
C VAL A 149 8.87 -18.85 5.94
N LEU A 150 7.73 -19.55 5.77
CA LEU A 150 6.59 -19.44 6.68
C LEU A 150 6.90 -19.89 8.10
N ALA A 151 7.70 -20.93 8.26
CA ALA A 151 8.08 -21.43 9.58
C ALA A 151 8.92 -20.39 10.35
N GLY A 152 9.90 -19.78 9.66
CA GLY A 152 10.73 -18.70 10.24
C GLY A 152 9.90 -17.46 10.57
N ALA A 153 9.00 -17.07 9.67
CA ALA A 153 8.10 -15.95 9.89
C ALA A 153 7.20 -16.17 11.11
N ALA A 154 6.58 -17.34 11.23
CA ALA A 154 5.72 -17.68 12.37
C ALA A 154 6.53 -17.69 13.70
N ALA A 155 7.74 -18.23 13.69
CA ALA A 155 8.62 -18.23 14.86
C ALA A 155 9.03 -16.81 15.27
N ALA A 156 9.35 -15.93 14.31
CA ALA A 156 9.67 -14.53 14.59
C ALA A 156 8.48 -13.78 15.20
N PHE A 157 7.27 -13.96 14.66
CA PHE A 157 6.05 -13.38 15.23
C PHE A 157 5.78 -13.88 16.64
N ALA A 158 5.94 -15.18 16.90
CA ALA A 158 5.77 -15.75 18.23
C ALA A 158 6.78 -15.15 19.23
N ASN A 159 8.05 -15.03 18.84
CA ASN A 159 9.10 -14.44 19.67
C ASN A 159 8.81 -12.97 19.99
N ILE A 160 8.41 -12.17 18.99
CA ILE A 160 8.01 -10.77 19.18
C ILE A 160 6.84 -10.68 20.16
N ALA A 161 5.81 -11.53 20.00
CA ALA A 161 4.66 -11.52 20.90
C ALA A 161 5.03 -11.86 22.35
N ILE A 162 5.94 -12.82 22.57
CA ILE A 162 6.45 -13.17 23.90
C ILE A 162 7.16 -11.96 24.53
N HIS A 163 8.11 -11.35 23.81
CA HIS A 163 8.83 -10.17 24.31
C HIS A 163 7.90 -8.97 24.53
N GLY A 164 6.87 -8.81 23.69
CA GLY A 164 5.83 -7.80 23.90
C GLY A 164 5.03 -8.00 25.18
N CYS A 165 4.62 -9.25 25.47
CA CYS A 165 3.93 -9.59 26.72
C CYS A 165 4.81 -9.40 27.97
N MET A 166 6.13 -9.49 27.81
CA MET A 166 7.10 -9.25 28.88
C MET A 166 7.47 -7.78 29.06
N GLY A 167 6.99 -6.88 28.18
CA GLY A 167 7.33 -5.46 28.21
C GLY A 167 8.75 -5.16 27.74
N GLU A 168 9.34 -6.02 26.93
CA GLU A 168 10.77 -5.95 26.52
C GLU A 168 10.95 -5.33 25.12
N LEU A 169 9.86 -4.88 24.46
CA LEU A 169 9.95 -4.26 23.14
C LEU A 169 10.16 -2.75 23.20
N GLU A 170 9.76 -2.10 24.29
CA GLU A 170 9.91 -0.67 24.46
C GLU A 170 11.33 -0.30 24.88
N GLU A 171 11.91 0.71 24.22
CA GLU A 171 13.16 1.32 24.70
C GLU A 171 12.85 2.23 25.90
N ASN A 172 13.54 1.98 27.03
CA ASN A 172 13.53 2.86 28.21
C ASN A 172 14.33 4.14 27.97
#